data_9a728f797f8b5ba71b8d1516fb1ebabd
#
_entry.id   9a728f797f8b5ba71b8d1516fb1ebabd
#
_cell.length_a   1.000
_cell.length_b   1.000
_cell.length_c   1.000
_cell.angle_alpha   90.00
_cell.angle_beta   90.00
_cell.angle_gamma   90.00
#
_symmetry.space_group_name_H-M   'P 1'
#
loop_
_entity.id
_entity.type
_entity.pdbx_description
1 polymer ?
#
loop_
_entity_poly.entity_id
_entity_poly.type
_entity_poly.pdbx_seq_one_letter_code
_entity_poly.pdbx_strand_id
1 'polypeptide(L)'
;MKEHAAFGGNRSGKTLVGLMKAIFLCVGEHPTLSKRFPPPVYGRIISTSWEQGIQAVILKQLFRICRRDQLKGRSWDTAYSERHHALSFENGSEIRFFSSEQTRSAFGGDKIHFFMGDEHMPYDIYLENYMRLTDFDGIAWLTMSPELGLTWEYDKILNRAKDNPDKVKYWFFSTYDNPYLSQEVVKDIETVIGNDTARREAKLYGRFVSLAGLVYPMFNNNLNVREVTNVPASWPRVFAINPHKRQPTTYNAGAWSPDKELVIYQEGSFEPSQGGVPQLAAKIRAEFAGQKIWLWLGDDAEGGEGLNIFGERSVIEQLKTAGLPIYGTNQASDKTVDSGVWKIKEFLMLDPISNKPRLTISKSCPNTIREFNSWQYRRVTTVDEELGREKYQQVNKEYLDNVRYIVMAESMVATGNKLNYKGVQAYGN
;
A
#
# COMPACT_ATOMS: atom_id res chain seq x y z
N MET A 1 -15.07 -7.67 16.79
CA MET A 1 -14.96 -6.23 16.46
C MET A 1 -15.20 -6.02 14.98
N LYS A 2 -15.81 -4.90 14.60
CA LYS A 2 -16.07 -4.55 13.19
C LYS A 2 -15.34 -3.24 12.84
N GLU A 3 -14.86 -3.18 11.60
CA GLU A 3 -14.19 -2.01 11.06
C GLU A 3 -14.92 -1.52 9.83
N HIS A 4 -15.13 -0.22 9.76
CA HIS A 4 -15.76 0.43 8.64
C HIS A 4 -14.87 1.57 8.13
N ALA A 5 -14.88 1.85 6.84
CA ALA A 5 -14.20 3.02 6.30
C ALA A 5 -15.05 3.71 5.23
N ALA A 6 -15.14 5.01 5.33
CA ALA A 6 -15.75 5.89 4.35
C ALA A 6 -14.65 6.72 3.69
N PHE A 7 -14.17 6.28 2.54
CA PHE A 7 -13.23 7.02 1.73
C PHE A 7 -14.01 7.95 0.81
N GLY A 8 -13.72 9.22 0.83
CA GLY A 8 -14.56 10.13 0.08
C GLY A 8 -13.85 11.38 -0.43
N GLY A 9 -14.34 11.89 -1.56
CA GLY A 9 -13.96 13.19 -2.06
C GLY A 9 -14.30 14.31 -1.07
N ASN A 10 -13.72 15.47 -1.29
CA ASN A 10 -14.00 16.64 -0.48
C ASN A 10 -15.48 17.02 -0.58
N ARG A 11 -16.09 17.39 0.55
CA ARG A 11 -17.52 17.72 0.66
C ARG A 11 -18.50 16.60 0.27
N SER A 12 -18.08 15.34 0.21
CA SER A 12 -18.96 14.20 -0.02
C SER A 12 -19.90 13.86 1.14
N GLY A 13 -19.72 14.48 2.32
CA GLY A 13 -20.56 14.22 3.52
C GLY A 13 -20.05 13.13 4.45
N LYS A 14 -18.89 12.54 4.18
CA LYS A 14 -18.31 11.43 4.96
C LYS A 14 -18.20 11.70 6.47
N THR A 15 -17.68 12.87 6.87
CA THR A 15 -17.58 13.26 8.29
C THR A 15 -18.93 13.33 8.95
N LEU A 16 -19.93 13.93 8.29
CA LEU A 16 -21.30 14.04 8.82
C LEU A 16 -21.92 12.67 9.09
N VAL A 17 -21.80 11.74 8.13
CA VAL A 17 -22.29 10.36 8.29
C VAL A 17 -21.61 9.66 9.46
N GLY A 18 -20.28 9.85 9.60
CA GLY A 18 -19.52 9.31 10.73
C GLY A 18 -19.99 9.84 12.09
N LEU A 19 -20.26 11.14 12.19
CA LEU A 19 -20.77 11.79 13.41
C LEU A 19 -22.21 11.36 13.74
N MET A 20 -23.09 11.26 12.76
CA MET A 20 -24.45 10.75 12.96
C MET A 20 -24.42 9.31 13.49
N LYS A 21 -23.54 8.47 12.97
CA LYS A 21 -23.36 7.11 13.50
C LYS A 21 -22.91 7.12 14.97
N ALA A 22 -21.99 8.01 15.35
CA ALA A 22 -21.57 8.15 16.75
C ALA A 22 -22.74 8.55 17.68
N ILE A 23 -23.54 9.54 17.28
CA ILE A 23 -24.73 9.97 18.02
C ILE A 23 -25.70 8.81 18.16
N PHE A 24 -26.07 8.13 17.07
CA PHE A 24 -27.01 7.00 17.12
C PHE A 24 -26.56 5.88 18.05
N LEU A 25 -25.25 5.58 18.09
CA LEU A 25 -24.71 4.60 19.03
C LEU A 25 -24.84 5.08 20.48
N CYS A 26 -24.54 6.37 20.77
CA CYS A 26 -24.66 6.93 22.10
C CYS A 26 -26.10 7.00 22.61
N VAL A 27 -27.06 7.32 21.75
CA VAL A 27 -28.46 7.37 22.14
C VAL A 27 -29.14 5.99 22.12
N GLY A 28 -28.50 4.96 21.61
CA GLY A 28 -29.02 3.59 21.55
C GLY A 28 -29.93 3.32 20.35
N GLU A 29 -30.01 4.22 19.37
CA GLU A 29 -30.93 4.17 18.23
C GLU A 29 -30.17 4.14 16.89
N HIS A 30 -29.51 3.04 16.56
CA HIS A 30 -28.88 2.90 15.24
C HIS A 30 -29.78 2.14 14.28
N PRO A 31 -30.29 2.78 13.20
CA PRO A 31 -31.34 2.21 12.35
C PRO A 31 -30.91 0.97 11.56
N THR A 32 -29.63 0.81 11.25
CA THR A 32 -29.13 -0.24 10.32
C THR A 32 -28.09 -1.17 10.91
N LEU A 33 -27.44 -0.85 12.02
CA LEU A 33 -26.47 -1.75 12.66
C LEU A 33 -27.21 -2.83 13.44
N SER A 34 -26.86 -4.10 13.17
CA SER A 34 -27.39 -5.25 13.92
C SER A 34 -26.91 -5.29 15.38
N LYS A 35 -25.75 -4.66 15.67
CA LYS A 35 -25.18 -4.58 17.00
C LYS A 35 -25.54 -3.24 17.65
N ARG A 36 -26.23 -3.32 18.78
CA ARG A 36 -26.50 -2.17 19.64
C ARG A 36 -25.79 -2.35 20.96
N PHE A 37 -25.29 -1.24 21.50
CA PHE A 37 -24.71 -1.23 22.84
C PHE A 37 -25.75 -0.65 23.80
N PRO A 38 -26.02 -1.30 24.95
CA PRO A 38 -26.86 -0.71 25.97
C PRO A 38 -26.16 0.51 26.56
N PRO A 39 -26.87 1.63 26.81
CA PRO A 39 -26.29 2.77 27.51
C PRO A 39 -25.85 2.40 28.94
N PRO A 40 -24.76 3.04 29.45
CA PRO A 40 -23.98 4.10 28.83
C PRO A 40 -22.99 3.60 27.78
N VAL A 41 -22.87 4.30 26.66
CA VAL A 41 -21.91 4.02 25.58
C VAL A 41 -20.75 5.04 25.63
N TYR A 42 -19.53 4.54 25.61
CA TYR A 42 -18.32 5.37 25.62
C TYR A 42 -17.64 5.29 24.26
N GLY A 43 -17.45 6.45 23.64
CA GLY A 43 -16.83 6.57 22.35
C GLY A 43 -15.67 7.58 22.30
N ARG A 44 -14.86 7.47 21.24
CA ARG A 44 -13.83 8.46 20.93
C ARG A 44 -13.99 8.96 19.50
N ILE A 45 -13.76 10.25 19.32
CA ILE A 45 -13.60 10.86 18.00
C ILE A 45 -12.20 11.48 17.94
N ILE A 46 -11.44 11.09 16.93
CA ILE A 46 -10.05 11.50 16.73
C ILE A 46 -9.98 12.21 15.39
N SER A 47 -9.38 13.39 15.36
CA SER A 47 -9.15 14.14 14.12
C SER A 47 -7.70 14.66 14.08
N THR A 48 -7.29 15.21 12.96
CA THR A 48 -5.90 15.59 12.67
C THR A 48 -5.30 16.55 13.68
N SER A 49 -6.04 17.60 14.05
CA SER A 49 -5.59 18.63 14.99
C SER A 49 -6.72 19.07 15.91
N TRP A 50 -6.36 19.72 17.02
CA TRP A 50 -7.38 20.23 17.94
C TRP A 50 -8.15 21.41 17.34
N GLU A 51 -7.45 22.42 16.85
CA GLU A 51 -8.09 23.65 16.35
C GLU A 51 -8.83 23.43 15.04
N GLN A 52 -8.16 22.87 14.03
CA GLN A 52 -8.71 22.76 12.68
C GLN A 52 -9.63 21.55 12.53
N GLY A 53 -9.29 20.42 13.15
CA GLY A 53 -10.08 19.19 13.08
C GLY A 53 -11.22 19.17 14.09
N ILE A 54 -10.91 19.16 15.38
CA ILE A 54 -11.92 18.99 16.44
C ILE A 54 -12.80 20.23 16.58
N GLN A 55 -12.24 21.39 16.85
CA GLN A 55 -13.04 22.59 17.11
C GLN A 55 -13.72 23.13 15.85
N ALA A 56 -12.99 23.29 14.77
CA ALA A 56 -13.50 23.95 13.58
C ALA A 56 -14.48 23.06 12.77
N VAL A 57 -14.36 21.73 12.84
CA VAL A 57 -15.18 20.80 12.07
C VAL A 57 -16.09 19.95 12.96
N ILE A 58 -15.52 19.11 13.82
CA ILE A 58 -16.26 18.11 14.57
C ILE A 58 -17.27 18.72 15.54
N LEU A 59 -16.81 19.58 16.45
CA LEU A 59 -17.68 20.20 17.47
C LEU A 59 -18.76 21.08 16.84
N LYS A 60 -18.42 21.85 15.78
CA LYS A 60 -19.43 22.67 15.08
C LYS A 60 -20.50 21.83 14.42
N GLN A 61 -20.14 20.68 13.83
CA GLN A 61 -21.13 19.78 13.22
C GLN A 61 -21.98 19.12 14.31
N LEU A 62 -21.39 18.60 15.38
CA LEU A 62 -22.11 18.01 16.50
C LEU A 62 -23.09 19.00 17.12
N PHE A 63 -22.68 20.25 17.33
CA PHE A 63 -23.57 21.31 17.84
C PHE A 63 -24.82 21.51 16.97
N ARG A 64 -24.70 21.35 15.65
CA ARG A 64 -25.81 21.52 14.70
C ARG A 64 -26.73 20.30 14.61
N ILE A 65 -26.19 19.09 14.79
CA ILE A 65 -26.95 17.85 14.54
C ILE A 65 -27.45 17.16 15.82
N CYS A 66 -26.83 17.41 16.99
CA CYS A 66 -27.32 16.87 18.26
C CYS A 66 -28.61 17.55 18.67
N ARG A 67 -29.64 16.75 18.93
CA ARG A 67 -30.88 17.26 19.47
C ARG A 67 -30.70 17.58 20.97
N ARG A 68 -31.31 18.67 21.43
CA ARG A 68 -31.15 19.11 22.82
C ARG A 68 -31.66 18.08 23.82
N ASP A 69 -32.76 17.38 23.53
CA ASP A 69 -33.31 16.34 24.37
C ASP A 69 -32.42 15.10 24.57
N GLN A 70 -31.41 14.91 23.69
CA GLN A 70 -30.41 13.86 23.80
C GLN A 70 -29.22 14.25 24.68
N LEU A 71 -28.96 15.55 24.84
CA LEU A 71 -27.81 16.08 25.55
C LEU A 71 -28.04 16.16 27.06
N LYS A 72 -27.01 15.91 27.87
CA LYS A 72 -27.03 16.04 29.32
C LYS A 72 -27.49 17.44 29.70
N GLY A 73 -28.52 17.51 30.59
CA GLY A 73 -29.11 18.77 30.99
C GLY A 73 -29.80 19.54 29.88
N ARG A 74 -30.08 18.90 28.73
CA ARG A 74 -30.79 19.43 27.55
C ARG A 74 -30.15 20.70 26.96
N SER A 75 -28.85 20.92 27.20
CA SER A 75 -28.11 22.09 26.77
C SER A 75 -26.71 21.69 26.37
N TRP A 76 -26.16 22.35 25.34
CA TRP A 76 -24.77 22.15 24.91
C TRP A 76 -23.79 22.55 26.02
N ASP A 77 -24.01 23.67 26.69
CA ASP A 77 -23.12 24.21 27.71
C ASP A 77 -23.01 23.30 28.95
N THR A 78 -24.08 22.51 29.23
CA THR A 78 -24.05 21.52 30.31
C THR A 78 -23.48 20.18 29.84
N ALA A 79 -23.70 19.82 28.57
CA ALA A 79 -23.30 18.55 28.00
C ALA A 79 -21.84 18.52 27.59
N TYR A 80 -21.30 19.61 27.05
CA TYR A 80 -19.91 19.68 26.60
C TYR A 80 -18.98 20.24 27.68
N SER A 81 -17.96 19.48 28.01
CA SER A 81 -16.89 19.85 28.94
C SER A 81 -15.62 20.17 28.19
N GLU A 82 -15.22 21.43 28.17
CA GLU A 82 -13.90 21.86 27.62
C GLU A 82 -12.74 21.23 28.39
N ARG A 83 -12.86 21.15 29.73
CA ARG A 83 -11.80 20.60 30.59
C ARG A 83 -11.51 19.13 30.29
N HIS A 84 -12.55 18.34 29.99
CA HIS A 84 -12.44 16.90 29.75
C HIS A 84 -12.49 16.55 28.26
N HIS A 85 -12.68 17.53 27.40
CA HIS A 85 -12.87 17.35 25.96
C HIS A 85 -13.92 16.27 25.67
N ALA A 86 -15.07 16.37 26.31
CA ALA A 86 -16.10 15.35 26.31
C ALA A 86 -17.49 15.92 26.09
N LEU A 87 -18.33 15.20 25.32
CA LEU A 87 -19.75 15.47 25.14
C LEU A 87 -20.53 14.36 25.81
N SER A 88 -21.37 14.72 26.80
CA SER A 88 -22.19 13.79 27.59
C SER A 88 -23.64 13.81 27.12
N PHE A 89 -24.27 12.64 27.10
CA PHE A 89 -25.66 12.44 26.74
C PHE A 89 -26.54 12.19 27.99
N GLU A 90 -27.85 12.41 27.88
CA GLU A 90 -28.81 12.27 28.98
C GLU A 90 -28.84 10.85 29.56
N ASN A 91 -28.58 9.85 28.76
CA ASN A 91 -28.56 8.44 29.18
C ASN A 91 -27.17 8.00 29.78
N GLY A 92 -26.27 8.94 30.08
CA GLY A 92 -24.95 8.67 30.64
C GLY A 92 -23.87 8.29 29.63
N SER A 93 -24.17 8.21 28.34
CA SER A 93 -23.18 7.98 27.30
C SER A 93 -22.26 9.20 27.12
N GLU A 94 -21.06 8.97 26.65
CA GLU A 94 -20.03 10.03 26.49
C GLU A 94 -19.19 9.81 25.23
N ILE A 95 -18.89 10.89 24.54
CA ILE A 95 -17.90 10.94 23.46
C ILE A 95 -16.72 11.83 23.89
N ARG A 96 -15.50 11.29 23.88
CA ARG A 96 -14.28 12.05 24.10
C ARG A 96 -13.59 12.39 22.79
N PHE A 97 -12.98 13.58 22.75
CA PHE A 97 -12.33 14.11 21.57
C PHE A 97 -10.81 14.15 21.75
N PHE A 98 -10.09 13.73 20.70
CA PHE A 98 -8.64 13.66 20.70
C PHE A 98 -8.09 14.19 19.38
N SER A 99 -6.92 14.84 19.44
CA SER A 99 -6.12 15.14 18.26
C SER A 99 -5.12 14.02 18.00
N SER A 100 -4.92 13.64 16.74
CA SER A 100 -3.88 12.68 16.36
C SER A 100 -2.45 13.21 16.49
N GLU A 101 -2.28 14.50 16.81
CA GLU A 101 -0.99 15.09 17.19
C GLU A 101 -0.57 14.72 18.62
N GLN A 102 -1.49 14.23 19.45
CA GLN A 102 -1.18 13.78 20.80
C GLN A 102 -0.32 12.53 20.77
N THR A 103 0.49 12.36 21.82
CA THR A 103 1.30 11.15 21.97
C THR A 103 0.40 9.91 22.19
N ARG A 104 0.86 8.74 21.74
CA ARG A 104 0.15 7.47 21.91
C ARG A 104 -0.33 7.23 23.34
N SER A 105 0.44 7.69 24.36
CA SER A 105 0.08 7.54 25.78
C SER A 105 -1.21 8.24 26.17
N ALA A 106 -1.61 9.29 25.45
CA ALA A 106 -2.88 10.01 25.72
C ALA A 106 -4.11 9.13 25.45
N PHE A 107 -3.97 8.08 24.64
CA PHE A 107 -5.05 7.17 24.29
C PHE A 107 -5.12 5.91 25.19
N GLY A 108 -4.28 5.85 26.24
CA GLY A 108 -4.26 4.73 27.18
C GLY A 108 -5.45 4.71 28.13
N GLY A 109 -5.67 3.56 28.80
CA GLY A 109 -6.49 3.41 30.02
C GLY A 109 -7.96 3.10 29.83
N ASP A 110 -8.71 3.78 28.96
CA ASP A 110 -10.17 3.65 28.86
C ASP A 110 -10.60 2.47 27.98
N LYS A 111 -11.70 1.84 28.37
CA LYS A 111 -12.44 0.87 27.54
C LYS A 111 -13.52 1.61 26.76
N ILE A 112 -13.61 1.36 25.47
CA ILE A 112 -14.55 2.07 24.60
C ILE A 112 -15.38 1.12 23.74
N HIS A 113 -16.60 1.54 23.43
CA HIS A 113 -17.51 0.81 22.56
C HIS A 113 -17.25 1.11 21.10
N PHE A 114 -16.76 2.33 20.82
CA PHE A 114 -16.41 2.72 19.46
C PHE A 114 -15.31 3.79 19.43
N PHE A 115 -14.63 3.87 18.30
CA PHE A 115 -13.93 5.10 17.93
C PHE A 115 -14.14 5.44 16.45
N MET A 116 -14.16 6.74 16.19
CA MET A 116 -14.18 7.34 14.87
C MET A 116 -12.86 8.06 14.64
N GLY A 117 -12.20 7.76 13.53
CA GLY A 117 -11.10 8.56 13.00
C GLY A 117 -11.58 9.45 11.86
N ASP A 118 -11.43 10.77 11.99
CA ASP A 118 -11.74 11.71 10.93
C ASP A 118 -10.47 12.26 10.32
N GLU A 119 -10.27 11.99 9.04
CA GLU A 119 -9.06 12.13 8.26
C GLU A 119 -7.91 11.19 8.69
N HIS A 120 -6.78 11.28 8.01
CA HIS A 120 -5.62 10.42 8.25
C HIS A 120 -5.07 10.57 9.68
N MET A 121 -4.71 9.44 10.30
CA MET A 121 -4.01 9.42 11.58
C MET A 121 -2.82 8.44 11.54
N PRO A 122 -1.81 8.58 12.43
CA PRO A 122 -0.74 7.60 12.57
C PRO A 122 -1.29 6.20 12.93
N TYR A 123 -0.69 5.17 12.32
CA TYR A 123 -1.15 3.78 12.51
C TYR A 123 -1.06 3.28 13.95
N ASP A 124 -0.06 3.72 14.70
CA ASP A 124 0.12 3.38 16.11
C ASP A 124 -1.01 3.95 16.99
N ILE A 125 -1.52 5.14 16.68
CA ILE A 125 -2.70 5.73 17.34
C ILE A 125 -3.95 4.93 16.99
N TYR A 126 -4.13 4.58 15.70
CA TYR A 126 -5.22 3.70 15.29
C TYR A 126 -5.20 2.38 16.05
N LEU A 127 -4.05 1.70 16.08
CA LEU A 127 -3.88 0.41 16.75
C LEU A 127 -4.17 0.50 18.26
N GLU A 128 -3.69 1.55 18.94
CA GLU A 128 -3.96 1.78 20.36
C GLU A 128 -5.46 1.88 20.64
N ASN A 129 -6.19 2.66 19.85
CA ASN A 129 -7.64 2.78 20.01
C ASN A 129 -8.39 1.49 19.62
N TYR A 130 -7.91 0.77 18.59
CA TYR A 130 -8.47 -0.51 18.19
C TYR A 130 -8.41 -1.55 19.32
N MET A 131 -7.30 -1.60 20.05
CA MET A 131 -7.15 -2.49 21.20
C MET A 131 -8.12 -2.16 22.34
N ARG A 132 -8.56 -0.91 22.49
CA ARG A 132 -9.54 -0.49 23.51
C ARG A 132 -10.97 -0.93 23.22
N LEU A 133 -11.24 -1.43 22.00
CA LEU A 133 -12.54 -1.97 21.63
C LEU A 133 -12.77 -3.41 22.09
N THR A 134 -11.73 -4.11 22.52
CA THR A 134 -11.77 -5.56 22.80
C THR A 134 -12.78 -5.94 23.87
N ASP A 135 -12.89 -5.14 24.94
CA ASP A 135 -13.76 -5.44 26.07
C ASP A 135 -15.27 -5.42 25.72
N PHE A 136 -15.64 -4.62 24.72
CA PHE A 136 -17.04 -4.49 24.28
C PHE A 136 -17.32 -5.08 22.91
N ASP A 137 -16.35 -5.78 22.29
CA ASP A 137 -16.43 -6.20 20.90
C ASP A 137 -16.87 -5.03 19.99
N GLY A 138 -16.19 -3.91 20.18
CA GLY A 138 -16.59 -2.59 19.69
C GLY A 138 -16.46 -2.40 18.18
N ILE A 139 -16.68 -1.16 17.75
CA ILE A 139 -16.68 -0.78 16.33
C ILE A 139 -15.69 0.37 16.10
N ALA A 140 -14.81 0.20 15.13
CA ALA A 140 -13.97 1.27 14.58
C ALA A 140 -14.53 1.78 13.25
N TRP A 141 -14.41 3.07 12.98
CA TRP A 141 -14.59 3.55 11.62
C TRP A 141 -13.74 4.77 11.30
N LEU A 142 -13.37 4.88 10.02
CA LEU A 142 -12.63 5.98 9.47
C LEU A 142 -13.48 6.77 8.48
N THR A 143 -13.34 8.08 8.47
CA THR A 143 -13.90 8.99 7.47
C THR A 143 -12.78 9.87 6.95
N MET A 144 -12.29 9.62 5.73
CA MET A 144 -11.13 10.35 5.22
C MET A 144 -11.16 10.56 3.71
N SER A 145 -10.45 11.62 3.28
CA SER A 145 -10.04 11.78 1.89
C SER A 145 -8.62 11.24 1.73
N PRO A 146 -8.36 10.31 0.78
CA PRO A 146 -7.04 9.69 0.63
C PRO A 146 -6.05 10.63 -0.11
N GLU A 147 -5.91 11.86 0.39
CA GLU A 147 -5.08 12.91 -0.21
C GLU A 147 -3.58 12.68 -0.02
N LEU A 148 -3.20 11.82 0.93
CA LEU A 148 -1.80 11.47 1.20
C LEU A 148 -1.30 10.27 0.38
N GLY A 149 -2.12 9.75 -0.53
CA GLY A 149 -1.76 8.62 -1.39
C GLY A 149 -1.99 7.26 -0.73
N LEU A 150 -1.14 6.28 -1.08
CA LEU A 150 -1.24 4.90 -0.58
C LEU A 150 -0.68 4.81 0.84
N THR A 151 -1.46 5.23 1.82
CA THR A 151 -1.14 5.18 3.23
C THR A 151 -1.50 3.82 3.85
N TRP A 152 -1.25 3.64 5.17
CA TRP A 152 -1.53 2.38 5.86
C TRP A 152 -3.02 1.97 5.77
N GLU A 153 -3.95 2.93 5.61
CA GLU A 153 -5.37 2.65 5.44
C GLU A 153 -5.64 1.85 4.16
N TYR A 154 -4.89 2.13 3.10
CA TYR A 154 -4.95 1.32 1.88
C TYR A 154 -4.57 -0.13 2.16
N ASP A 155 -3.43 -0.37 2.81
CA ASP A 155 -2.93 -1.71 3.05
C ASP A 155 -3.71 -2.46 4.14
N LYS A 156 -4.01 -1.79 5.25
CA LYS A 156 -4.55 -2.44 6.46
C LYS A 156 -6.08 -2.44 6.52
N ILE A 157 -6.75 -1.58 5.77
CA ILE A 157 -8.22 -1.52 5.72
C ILE A 157 -8.72 -2.03 4.37
N LEU A 158 -8.39 -1.34 3.28
CA LEU A 158 -8.95 -1.65 1.96
C LEU A 158 -8.52 -3.03 1.45
N ASN A 159 -7.22 -3.36 1.50
CA ASN A 159 -6.76 -4.68 1.07
C ASN A 159 -7.26 -5.79 1.99
N ARG A 160 -7.25 -5.58 3.31
CA ARG A 160 -7.75 -6.56 4.29
C ARG A 160 -9.26 -6.83 4.16
N ALA A 161 -10.03 -5.87 3.71
CA ALA A 161 -11.46 -6.06 3.46
C ALA A 161 -11.75 -7.11 2.39
N LYS A 162 -10.82 -7.32 1.44
CA LYS A 162 -10.95 -8.38 0.41
C LYS A 162 -10.92 -9.77 1.04
N ASP A 163 -10.07 -9.95 2.06
CA ASP A 163 -9.89 -11.25 2.73
C ASP A 163 -10.85 -11.45 3.89
N ASN A 164 -11.39 -10.36 4.46
CA ASN A 164 -12.26 -10.37 5.64
C ASN A 164 -13.53 -9.49 5.48
N PRO A 165 -14.37 -9.73 4.47
CA PRO A 165 -15.50 -8.86 4.15
C PRO A 165 -16.59 -8.81 5.24
N ASP A 166 -16.65 -9.79 6.13
CA ASP A 166 -17.60 -9.82 7.26
C ASP A 166 -17.17 -8.90 8.41
N LYS A 167 -15.90 -8.64 8.56
CA LYS A 167 -15.33 -7.83 9.64
C LYS A 167 -14.95 -6.43 9.21
N VAL A 168 -14.48 -6.27 7.97
CA VAL A 168 -13.99 -5.00 7.43
C VAL A 168 -14.83 -4.63 6.22
N LYS A 169 -15.45 -3.44 6.26
CA LYS A 169 -16.25 -2.89 5.15
C LYS A 169 -15.80 -1.49 4.82
N TYR A 170 -15.81 -1.16 3.56
CA TYR A 170 -15.51 0.19 3.10
C TYR A 170 -16.46 0.65 2.01
N TRP A 171 -16.58 1.96 1.88
CA TRP A 171 -17.37 2.63 0.85
C TRP A 171 -16.57 3.78 0.28
N PHE A 172 -16.77 4.03 -1.01
CA PHE A 172 -16.28 5.22 -1.66
C PHE A 172 -17.43 6.20 -1.87
N PHE A 173 -17.19 7.47 -1.55
CA PHE A 173 -18.14 8.56 -1.73
C PHE A 173 -17.51 9.61 -2.66
N SER A 174 -18.16 9.89 -3.77
CA SER A 174 -17.75 10.96 -4.65
C SER A 174 -18.28 12.32 -4.16
N THR A 175 -17.57 13.39 -4.46
CA THR A 175 -18.10 14.76 -4.33
C THR A 175 -19.43 14.93 -5.08
N TYR A 176 -19.58 14.23 -6.22
CA TYR A 176 -20.79 14.24 -7.04
C TYR A 176 -21.99 13.54 -6.41
N ASP A 177 -21.77 12.65 -5.43
CA ASP A 177 -22.84 11.94 -4.74
C ASP A 177 -23.55 12.83 -3.70
N ASN A 178 -23.03 14.02 -3.42
CA ASN A 178 -23.63 14.94 -2.47
C ASN A 178 -24.76 15.77 -3.13
N PRO A 179 -26.04 15.50 -2.82
CA PRO A 179 -27.16 16.18 -3.46
C PRO A 179 -27.32 17.65 -3.02
N TYR A 180 -26.58 18.08 -1.99
CA TYR A 180 -26.61 19.46 -1.49
C TYR A 180 -25.58 20.38 -2.15
N LEU A 181 -24.73 19.86 -3.03
CA LEU A 181 -23.82 20.67 -3.81
C LEU A 181 -24.46 21.03 -5.16
N SER A 182 -24.47 22.31 -5.48
CA SER A 182 -24.89 22.74 -6.81
C SER A 182 -23.86 22.33 -7.87
N GLN A 183 -24.30 22.12 -9.11
CA GLN A 183 -23.40 21.79 -10.22
C GLN A 183 -22.34 22.88 -10.47
N GLU A 184 -22.67 24.14 -10.18
CA GLU A 184 -21.75 25.27 -10.29
C GLU A 184 -20.58 25.12 -9.30
N VAL A 185 -20.86 24.83 -8.01
CA VAL A 185 -19.84 24.60 -6.99
C VAL A 185 -18.96 23.40 -7.36
N VAL A 186 -19.52 22.35 -7.93
CA VAL A 186 -18.74 21.19 -8.38
C VAL A 186 -17.79 21.58 -9.51
N LYS A 187 -18.26 22.35 -10.49
CA LYS A 187 -17.42 22.86 -11.59
C LYS A 187 -16.30 23.77 -11.10
N ASP A 188 -16.57 24.60 -10.10
CA ASP A 188 -15.55 25.46 -9.48
C ASP A 188 -14.46 24.61 -8.83
N ILE A 189 -14.85 23.56 -8.07
CA ILE A 189 -13.91 22.61 -7.48
C ILE A 189 -13.06 21.92 -8.56
N GLU A 190 -13.68 21.47 -9.64
CA GLU A 190 -13.00 20.85 -10.79
C GLU A 190 -11.98 21.80 -11.43
N THR A 191 -12.36 23.05 -11.60
CA THR A 191 -11.51 24.09 -12.19
C THR A 191 -10.28 24.36 -11.31
N VAL A 192 -10.46 24.44 -9.99
CA VAL A 192 -9.36 24.65 -9.03
C VAL A 192 -8.42 23.44 -9.00
N ILE A 193 -8.95 22.21 -9.09
CA ILE A 193 -8.13 20.98 -9.10
C ILE A 193 -7.38 20.86 -10.43
N GLY A 194 -7.94 21.36 -11.53
CA GLY A 194 -7.35 21.31 -12.86
C GLY A 194 -7.28 19.88 -13.44
N ASN A 195 -6.30 19.66 -14.31
CA ASN A 195 -6.14 18.40 -15.06
C ASN A 195 -5.27 17.35 -14.32
N ASP A 196 -4.91 17.58 -13.07
CA ASP A 196 -4.16 16.61 -12.27
C ASP A 196 -5.05 15.41 -11.95
N THR A 197 -4.87 14.32 -12.69
CA THR A 197 -5.67 13.09 -12.57
C THR A 197 -5.58 12.50 -11.16
N ALA A 198 -4.39 12.50 -10.54
CA ALA A 198 -4.22 11.95 -9.20
C ALA A 198 -4.99 12.76 -8.16
N ARG A 199 -4.91 14.08 -8.24
CA ARG A 199 -5.69 14.96 -7.36
C ARG A 199 -7.19 14.84 -7.58
N ARG A 200 -7.64 14.68 -8.84
CA ARG A 200 -9.07 14.46 -9.14
C ARG A 200 -9.57 13.17 -8.51
N GLU A 201 -8.84 12.06 -8.69
CA GLU A 201 -9.20 10.77 -8.10
C GLU A 201 -9.28 10.84 -6.57
N ALA A 202 -8.31 11.47 -5.90
CA ALA A 202 -8.32 11.60 -4.44
C ALA A 202 -9.39 12.57 -3.93
N LYS A 203 -9.45 13.80 -4.51
CA LYS A 203 -10.27 14.90 -3.98
C LYS A 203 -11.72 14.87 -4.43
N LEU A 204 -12.03 14.32 -5.61
CA LEU A 204 -13.40 14.24 -6.10
C LEU A 204 -14.02 12.86 -5.90
N TYR A 205 -13.25 11.80 -6.12
CA TYR A 205 -13.78 10.43 -6.06
C TYR A 205 -13.42 9.68 -4.77
N GLY A 206 -12.56 10.27 -3.91
CA GLY A 206 -12.14 9.63 -2.67
C GLY A 206 -11.31 8.36 -2.87
N ARG A 207 -10.65 8.23 -4.02
CA ARG A 207 -9.86 7.05 -4.35
C ARG A 207 -8.40 7.23 -3.96
N PHE A 208 -7.82 6.14 -3.48
CA PHE A 208 -6.39 6.11 -3.23
C PHE A 208 -5.61 6.18 -4.53
N VAL A 209 -4.75 7.18 -4.62
CA VAL A 209 -3.84 7.38 -5.74
C VAL A 209 -2.46 7.70 -5.22
N SER A 210 -1.45 7.38 -5.99
CA SER A 210 -0.10 7.81 -5.69
C SER A 210 0.05 9.31 -5.98
N LEU A 211 0.25 10.12 -4.95
CA LEU A 211 0.50 11.56 -5.08
C LEU A 211 1.97 11.91 -5.29
N ALA A 212 2.90 11.05 -4.88
CA ALA A 212 4.26 11.09 -5.36
C ALA A 212 4.26 10.46 -6.75
N GLY A 213 4.94 11.03 -7.73
CA GLY A 213 4.97 10.48 -9.08
C GLY A 213 5.28 8.99 -9.05
N LEU A 214 4.43 8.17 -9.64
CA LEU A 214 4.73 6.75 -9.85
C LEU A 214 6.02 6.65 -10.66
N VAL A 215 6.86 5.69 -10.32
CA VAL A 215 8.04 5.39 -11.12
C VAL A 215 7.63 4.89 -12.51
N TYR A 216 6.51 4.14 -12.56
CA TYR A 216 5.97 3.57 -13.80
C TYR A 216 4.53 4.04 -14.08
N PRO A 217 4.27 5.33 -14.33
CA PRO A 217 2.92 5.84 -14.58
C PRO A 217 2.29 5.30 -15.88
N MET A 218 3.11 4.76 -16.80
CA MET A 218 2.66 4.15 -18.04
C MET A 218 2.18 2.69 -17.86
N PHE A 219 2.44 2.05 -16.71
CA PHE A 219 1.94 0.70 -16.44
C PHE A 219 0.41 0.70 -16.38
N ASN A 220 -0.20 -0.13 -17.22
CA ASN A 220 -1.66 -0.21 -17.34
C ASN A 220 -2.10 -1.67 -17.26
N ASN A 221 -2.92 -1.99 -16.27
CA ASN A 221 -3.38 -3.36 -16.06
C ASN A 221 -4.10 -3.96 -17.27
N ASN A 222 -4.80 -3.13 -18.07
CA ASN A 222 -5.51 -3.62 -19.28
C ASN A 222 -4.55 -3.94 -20.43
N LEU A 223 -3.37 -3.35 -20.45
CA LEU A 223 -2.36 -3.53 -21.50
C LEU A 223 -1.25 -4.49 -21.08
N ASN A 224 -0.78 -4.37 -19.84
CA ASN A 224 0.40 -5.06 -19.34
C ASN A 224 0.08 -6.35 -18.55
N VAL A 225 -1.21 -6.57 -18.18
CA VAL A 225 -1.58 -7.74 -17.37
C VAL A 225 -2.51 -8.66 -18.15
N ARG A 226 -2.13 -9.93 -18.31
CA ARG A 226 -2.97 -10.95 -18.95
C ARG A 226 -2.84 -12.30 -18.26
N GLU A 227 -3.77 -13.18 -18.53
CA GLU A 227 -3.65 -14.58 -18.15
C GLU A 227 -2.54 -15.25 -18.99
N VAL A 228 -1.59 -15.88 -18.32
CA VAL A 228 -0.51 -16.64 -18.97
C VAL A 228 -0.57 -18.08 -18.46
N THR A 229 -1.23 -18.94 -19.20
CA THR A 229 -1.42 -20.35 -18.82
C THR A 229 -0.28 -21.24 -19.30
N ASN A 230 0.41 -20.85 -20.37
CA ASN A 230 1.50 -21.64 -20.93
C ASN A 230 2.59 -20.73 -21.52
N VAL A 231 3.83 -21.02 -21.17
CA VAL A 231 5.03 -20.40 -21.75
C VAL A 231 5.73 -21.45 -22.60
N PRO A 232 5.92 -21.22 -23.92
CA PRO A 232 6.56 -22.19 -24.81
C PRO A 232 7.92 -22.61 -24.27
N ALA A 233 8.23 -23.89 -24.35
CA ALA A 233 9.50 -24.45 -23.87
C ALA A 233 10.73 -23.91 -24.65
N SER A 234 10.51 -23.43 -25.87
CA SER A 234 11.54 -22.83 -26.73
C SER A 234 11.94 -21.40 -26.28
N TRP A 235 11.11 -20.75 -25.48
CA TRP A 235 11.42 -19.41 -25.01
C TRP A 235 12.49 -19.45 -23.92
N PRO A 236 13.59 -18.69 -24.05
CA PRO A 236 14.59 -18.61 -23.00
C PRO A 236 14.00 -18.01 -21.73
N ARG A 237 14.12 -18.76 -20.63
CA ARG A 237 13.61 -18.37 -19.31
C ARG A 237 14.72 -17.82 -18.44
N VAL A 238 14.44 -16.70 -17.81
CA VAL A 238 15.35 -16.03 -16.87
C VAL A 238 14.70 -16.00 -15.52
N PHE A 239 15.41 -16.43 -14.50
CA PHE A 239 15.03 -16.36 -13.10
C PHE A 239 15.83 -15.26 -12.42
N ALA A 240 15.20 -14.48 -11.55
CA ALA A 240 15.87 -13.50 -10.72
C ALA A 240 15.40 -13.59 -9.27
N ILE A 241 16.32 -13.42 -8.33
CA ILE A 241 16.08 -13.47 -6.88
C ILE A 241 16.73 -12.28 -6.18
N ASN A 242 15.98 -11.68 -5.27
CA ASN A 242 16.44 -10.64 -4.37
C ASN A 242 16.46 -11.18 -2.93
N PRO A 243 17.62 -11.66 -2.43
CA PRO A 243 17.72 -12.25 -1.12
C PRO A 243 17.82 -11.19 -0.03
N HIS A 244 17.04 -11.37 1.03
CA HIS A 244 17.08 -10.53 2.23
C HIS A 244 17.34 -11.35 3.48
N LYS A 245 18.08 -10.78 4.46
CA LYS A 245 18.37 -11.43 5.73
C LYS A 245 17.24 -11.31 6.76
N ARG A 246 16.47 -10.24 6.70
CA ARG A 246 15.45 -9.88 7.70
C ARG A 246 14.05 -9.70 7.12
N GLN A 247 13.95 -9.57 5.82
CA GLN A 247 12.71 -9.42 5.05
C GLN A 247 12.50 -10.67 4.18
N PRO A 248 11.31 -10.88 3.63
CA PRO A 248 11.08 -11.96 2.68
C PRO A 248 12.03 -11.89 1.50
N THR A 249 12.68 -12.99 1.17
CA THR A 249 13.38 -13.16 -0.10
C THR A 249 12.34 -13.29 -1.20
N THR A 250 12.42 -12.49 -2.24
CA THR A 250 11.50 -12.52 -3.39
C THR A 250 12.19 -13.03 -4.65
N TYR A 251 11.43 -13.63 -5.55
CA TYR A 251 11.92 -14.06 -6.86
C TYR A 251 10.86 -13.98 -7.92
N ASN A 252 11.30 -13.78 -9.16
CA ASN A 252 10.47 -13.80 -10.36
C ASN A 252 11.10 -14.66 -11.45
N ALA A 253 10.24 -15.23 -12.32
CA ALA A 253 10.67 -15.83 -13.56
C ALA A 253 10.00 -15.15 -14.74
N GLY A 254 10.80 -14.82 -15.75
CA GLY A 254 10.37 -14.24 -17.01
C GLY A 254 10.81 -15.09 -18.19
N ALA A 255 10.09 -15.01 -19.30
CA ALA A 255 10.43 -15.66 -20.54
C ALA A 255 10.39 -14.68 -21.71
N TRP A 256 11.34 -14.81 -22.63
CA TRP A 256 11.49 -13.95 -23.79
C TRP A 256 10.90 -14.61 -25.03
N SER A 257 9.96 -13.93 -25.68
CA SER A 257 9.43 -14.38 -26.97
C SER A 257 10.43 -14.11 -28.11
N PRO A 258 10.26 -14.77 -29.26
CA PRO A 258 11.03 -14.45 -30.48
C PRO A 258 10.89 -12.98 -30.92
N ASP A 259 9.74 -12.36 -30.64
CA ASP A 259 9.43 -10.97 -30.95
C ASP A 259 9.96 -9.98 -29.88
N LYS A 260 10.85 -10.45 -28.98
CA LYS A 260 11.47 -9.68 -27.91
C LYS A 260 10.47 -9.12 -26.86
N GLU A 261 9.30 -9.74 -26.73
CA GLU A 261 8.40 -9.51 -25.62
C GLU A 261 8.92 -10.27 -24.38
N LEU A 262 8.93 -9.61 -23.24
CA LEU A 262 9.20 -10.23 -21.94
C LEU A 262 7.89 -10.52 -21.23
N VAL A 263 7.68 -11.76 -20.85
CA VAL A 263 6.53 -12.22 -20.08
C VAL A 263 6.99 -12.66 -18.69
N ILE A 264 6.63 -11.93 -17.64
CA ILE A 264 6.81 -12.38 -16.26
C ILE A 264 5.66 -13.32 -15.93
N TYR A 265 5.96 -14.61 -15.76
CA TYR A 265 4.94 -15.66 -15.67
C TYR A 265 4.83 -16.31 -14.30
N GLN A 266 5.82 -16.10 -13.42
CA GLN A 266 5.85 -16.69 -12.08
C GLN A 266 6.54 -15.75 -11.11
N GLU A 267 6.02 -15.64 -9.90
CA GLU A 267 6.63 -14.98 -8.77
C GLU A 267 6.57 -15.86 -7.52
N GLY A 268 7.42 -15.61 -6.54
CA GLY A 268 7.36 -16.25 -5.25
C GLY A 268 8.13 -15.52 -4.18
N SER A 269 7.92 -15.93 -2.95
CA SER A 269 8.63 -15.40 -1.79
C SER A 269 8.98 -16.50 -0.79
N PHE A 270 9.95 -16.19 0.07
CA PHE A 270 10.36 -17.07 1.15
C PHE A 270 10.59 -16.22 2.42
N GLU A 271 9.79 -16.48 3.43
CA GLU A 271 9.86 -15.78 4.70
C GLU A 271 11.04 -16.32 5.57
N PRO A 272 11.75 -15.47 6.31
CA PRO A 272 12.81 -15.93 7.24
C PRO A 272 12.32 -16.97 8.25
N SER A 273 11.04 -16.95 8.60
CA SER A 273 10.41 -17.93 9.50
C SER A 273 10.24 -19.33 8.89
N GLN A 274 10.34 -19.47 7.57
CA GLN A 274 10.19 -20.73 6.86
C GLN A 274 11.49 -21.57 6.84
N GLY A 275 12.60 -21.00 7.28
CA GLY A 275 13.89 -21.70 7.38
C GLY A 275 15.05 -20.90 6.79
N GLY A 276 16.16 -21.58 6.55
CA GLY A 276 17.38 -21.01 5.99
C GLY A 276 17.51 -21.23 4.48
N VAL A 277 18.73 -20.95 3.98
CA VAL A 277 19.04 -21.06 2.53
C VAL A 277 18.80 -22.47 1.95
N PRO A 278 19.06 -23.60 2.68
CA PRO A 278 18.75 -24.91 2.15
C PRO A 278 17.26 -25.13 1.85
N GLN A 279 16.38 -24.63 2.74
CA GLN A 279 14.92 -24.71 2.57
C GLN A 279 14.44 -23.83 1.41
N LEU A 280 14.99 -22.61 1.29
CA LEU A 280 14.76 -21.73 0.14
C LEU A 280 15.16 -22.42 -1.18
N ALA A 281 16.36 -23.00 -1.24
CA ALA A 281 16.83 -23.72 -2.43
C ALA A 281 15.95 -24.94 -2.77
N ALA A 282 15.49 -25.67 -1.77
CA ALA A 282 14.57 -26.79 -1.97
C ALA A 282 13.23 -26.33 -2.53
N LYS A 283 12.66 -25.23 -2.00
CA LYS A 283 11.43 -24.62 -2.49
C LYS A 283 11.57 -24.21 -3.96
N ILE A 284 12.61 -23.44 -4.29
CA ILE A 284 12.84 -22.99 -5.67
C ILE A 284 12.99 -24.19 -6.62
N ARG A 285 13.75 -25.23 -6.24
CA ARG A 285 13.88 -26.44 -7.08
C ARG A 285 12.55 -27.14 -7.30
N ALA A 286 11.69 -27.21 -6.29
CA ALA A 286 10.37 -27.83 -6.41
C ALA A 286 9.45 -27.01 -7.33
N GLU A 287 9.41 -25.69 -7.18
CA GLU A 287 8.55 -24.81 -7.98
C GLU A 287 8.96 -24.72 -9.46
N PHE A 288 10.26 -24.85 -9.74
CA PHE A 288 10.80 -24.81 -11.10
C PHE A 288 11.18 -26.20 -11.65
N ALA A 289 10.71 -27.28 -11.00
CA ALA A 289 10.94 -28.64 -11.47
C ALA A 289 10.40 -28.81 -12.90
N GLY A 290 11.23 -29.39 -13.78
CA GLY A 290 10.88 -29.58 -15.19
C GLY A 290 10.98 -28.33 -16.08
N GLN A 291 11.27 -27.15 -15.51
CA GLN A 291 11.49 -25.93 -16.28
C GLN A 291 12.97 -25.77 -16.62
N LYS A 292 13.29 -25.57 -17.91
CA LYS A 292 14.66 -25.23 -18.33
C LYS A 292 14.89 -23.73 -18.18
N ILE A 293 15.44 -23.31 -17.03
CA ILE A 293 15.86 -21.93 -16.82
C ILE A 293 17.21 -21.72 -17.51
N TRP A 294 17.24 -20.77 -18.44
CA TRP A 294 18.44 -20.48 -19.24
C TRP A 294 19.45 -19.66 -18.45
N LEU A 295 18.98 -18.69 -17.61
CA LEU A 295 19.82 -17.80 -16.81
C LEU A 295 19.20 -17.62 -15.43
N TRP A 296 20.05 -17.71 -14.40
CA TRP A 296 19.72 -17.50 -13.01
C TRP A 296 20.45 -16.26 -12.50
N LEU A 297 19.75 -15.24 -12.02
CA LEU A 297 20.29 -13.99 -11.54
C LEU A 297 20.00 -13.81 -10.04
N GLY A 298 20.90 -13.16 -9.31
CA GLY A 298 20.68 -12.83 -7.91
C GLY A 298 21.34 -11.51 -7.54
N ASP A 299 20.72 -10.75 -6.64
CA ASP A 299 21.30 -9.52 -6.13
C ASP A 299 22.47 -9.83 -5.16
N ASP A 300 23.66 -9.36 -5.50
CA ASP A 300 24.85 -9.49 -4.66
C ASP A 300 25.01 -8.33 -3.67
N ALA A 301 24.28 -7.22 -3.85
CA ALA A 301 24.47 -6.01 -3.03
C ALA A 301 24.10 -6.25 -1.55
N GLU A 302 23.04 -7.02 -1.29
CA GLU A 302 22.68 -7.44 0.06
C GLU A 302 23.21 -8.84 0.41
N GLY A 303 23.50 -9.64 -0.61
CA GLY A 303 24.11 -10.98 -0.48
C GLY A 303 25.62 -10.96 -0.25
N GLY A 304 26.27 -9.80 -0.42
CA GLY A 304 27.70 -9.52 -0.19
C GLY A 304 28.68 -10.36 -0.97
N GLU A 305 29.61 -9.73 -1.68
CA GLU A 305 30.83 -10.42 -2.10
C GLU A 305 31.66 -10.77 -0.85
N GLY A 306 31.94 -12.04 -0.69
CA GLY A 306 32.91 -12.49 0.28
C GLY A 306 32.33 -12.91 1.63
N LEU A 307 33.22 -13.49 2.40
CA LEU A 307 33.00 -13.78 3.82
C LEU A 307 32.76 -12.47 4.54
N ASN A 308 31.63 -12.37 5.29
CA ASN A 308 31.52 -11.30 6.27
C ASN A 308 32.68 -11.44 7.28
N ILE A 309 32.87 -10.41 8.12
CA ILE A 309 33.93 -10.41 9.15
C ILE A 309 33.88 -11.63 10.10
N PHE A 310 32.84 -12.47 10.04
CA PHE A 310 32.64 -13.72 10.81
C PHE A 310 32.82 -14.98 9.96
N GLY A 311 33.22 -14.88 8.69
CA GLY A 311 33.47 -16.03 7.82
C GLY A 311 32.24 -16.69 7.21
N GLU A 312 31.05 -16.07 7.29
CA GLU A 312 29.83 -16.60 6.67
C GLU A 312 29.80 -16.30 5.16
N ARG A 313 29.44 -17.30 4.38
CA ARG A 313 29.23 -17.15 2.93
C ARG A 313 28.02 -16.29 2.63
N SER A 314 28.06 -15.54 1.52
CA SER A 314 26.90 -14.81 1.04
C SER A 314 25.72 -15.73 0.77
N VAL A 315 24.49 -15.20 0.79
CA VAL A 315 23.28 -16.00 0.45
C VAL A 315 23.40 -16.58 -0.95
N ILE A 316 23.92 -15.81 -1.90
CA ILE A 316 24.14 -16.28 -3.28
C ILE A 316 25.13 -17.45 -3.34
N GLU A 317 26.24 -17.41 -2.61
CA GLU A 317 27.19 -18.53 -2.54
C GLU A 317 26.58 -19.77 -1.88
N GLN A 318 25.78 -19.60 -0.86
CA GLN A 318 25.06 -20.69 -0.23
C GLN A 318 24.05 -21.32 -1.18
N LEU A 319 23.32 -20.51 -1.98
CA LEU A 319 22.39 -21.01 -3.01
C LEU A 319 23.14 -21.75 -4.13
N LYS A 320 24.33 -21.27 -4.55
CA LYS A 320 25.20 -21.98 -5.49
C LYS A 320 25.61 -23.34 -4.93
N THR A 321 26.07 -23.38 -3.67
CA THR A 321 26.44 -24.63 -2.99
C THR A 321 25.24 -25.59 -2.88
N ALA A 322 24.03 -25.06 -2.74
CA ALA A 322 22.79 -25.83 -2.74
C ALA A 322 22.32 -26.26 -4.15
N GLY A 323 23.12 -26.01 -5.21
CA GLY A 323 22.87 -26.50 -6.56
C GLY A 323 22.03 -25.58 -7.45
N LEU A 324 21.84 -24.31 -7.08
CA LEU A 324 21.22 -23.30 -7.93
C LEU A 324 22.31 -22.46 -8.63
N PRO A 325 22.41 -22.46 -9.96
CA PRO A 325 23.52 -21.81 -10.69
C PRO A 325 23.28 -20.30 -10.83
N ILE A 326 23.19 -19.57 -9.69
CA ILE A 326 22.88 -18.16 -9.66
C ILE A 326 24.11 -17.32 -9.96
N TYR A 327 23.97 -16.36 -10.87
CA TYR A 327 24.98 -15.36 -11.19
C TYR A 327 24.64 -14.03 -10.49
N GLY A 328 25.63 -13.43 -9.87
CA GLY A 328 25.45 -12.13 -9.20
C GLY A 328 25.21 -10.99 -10.18
N THR A 329 24.36 -10.05 -9.82
CA THR A 329 24.02 -8.89 -10.66
C THR A 329 24.98 -7.71 -10.50
N ASN A 330 25.78 -7.64 -9.44
CA ASN A 330 26.75 -6.56 -9.17
C ASN A 330 27.86 -6.45 -10.20
N GLN A 331 28.03 -7.43 -11.03
CA GLN A 331 29.11 -7.46 -12.01
C GLN A 331 28.72 -6.84 -13.37
N ALA A 332 27.49 -6.37 -13.55
CA ALA A 332 27.06 -5.67 -14.75
C ALA A 332 27.36 -4.16 -14.67
N SER A 333 28.06 -3.61 -15.62
CA SER A 333 28.68 -2.27 -15.58
C SER A 333 27.73 -1.06 -15.70
N ASP A 334 26.41 -1.26 -15.89
CA ASP A 334 25.43 -0.17 -16.09
C ASP A 334 24.34 -0.21 -15.03
N LYS A 335 24.73 -0.12 -13.78
CA LYS A 335 23.97 -0.59 -12.63
C LYS A 335 23.46 0.46 -11.70
N THR A 336 23.21 1.61 -12.19
CA THR A 336 22.36 2.49 -11.43
C THR A 336 20.94 1.94 -11.50
N VAL A 337 20.23 1.97 -10.39
CA VAL A 337 18.78 1.68 -10.34
C VAL A 337 18.08 2.41 -11.49
N ASP A 338 18.56 3.59 -11.82
CA ASP A 338 18.04 4.46 -12.88
C ASP A 338 18.08 3.83 -14.27
N SER A 339 19.19 3.20 -14.69
CA SER A 339 19.26 2.56 -16.03
C SER A 339 18.25 1.41 -16.15
N GLY A 340 18.09 0.62 -15.08
CA GLY A 340 17.09 -0.45 -15.05
C GLY A 340 15.64 0.08 -15.04
N VAL A 341 15.39 1.17 -14.31
CA VAL A 341 14.09 1.86 -14.33
C VAL A 341 13.76 2.37 -15.73
N TRP A 342 14.73 3.05 -16.39
CA TRP A 342 14.56 3.52 -17.77
C TRP A 342 14.30 2.37 -18.75
N LYS A 343 14.99 1.26 -18.58
CA LYS A 343 14.80 0.07 -19.42
C LYS A 343 13.41 -0.52 -19.26
N ILE A 344 12.90 -0.62 -18.04
CA ILE A 344 11.51 -1.05 -17.80
C ILE A 344 10.52 -0.06 -18.42
N LYS A 345 10.74 1.26 -18.29
CA LYS A 345 9.89 2.27 -18.95
C LYS A 345 9.83 2.07 -20.46
N GLU A 346 10.96 1.79 -21.12
CA GLU A 346 11.02 1.48 -22.54
C GLU A 346 10.13 0.26 -22.88
N PHE A 347 10.17 -0.80 -22.06
CA PHE A 347 9.37 -2.00 -22.27
C PHE A 347 7.86 -1.80 -22.00
N LEU A 348 7.51 -0.83 -21.19
CA LEU A 348 6.11 -0.47 -20.90
C LEU A 348 5.51 0.46 -21.96
N MET A 349 6.33 1.17 -22.74
CA MET A 349 5.84 2.00 -23.85
C MET A 349 5.30 1.13 -24.97
N LEU A 350 4.28 1.65 -25.67
CA LEU A 350 3.74 0.97 -26.84
C LEU A 350 4.78 1.00 -27.97
N ASP A 351 5.09 -0.17 -28.49
CA ASP A 351 5.92 -0.30 -29.68
C ASP A 351 5.19 0.33 -30.89
N PRO A 352 5.83 1.22 -31.64
CA PRO A 352 5.17 1.98 -32.71
C PRO A 352 4.62 1.12 -33.86
N ILE A 353 5.16 -0.09 -34.03
CA ILE A 353 4.78 -1.00 -35.10
C ILE A 353 3.66 -1.94 -34.66
N SER A 354 3.85 -2.60 -33.52
CA SER A 354 2.89 -3.59 -33.00
C SER A 354 1.74 -2.98 -32.20
N ASN A 355 1.90 -1.72 -31.76
CA ASN A 355 0.98 -1.00 -30.84
C ASN A 355 0.71 -1.78 -29.54
N LYS A 356 1.72 -2.53 -29.07
CA LYS A 356 1.68 -3.31 -27.83
C LYS A 356 2.91 -3.01 -26.96
N PRO A 357 2.79 -3.08 -25.63
CA PRO A 357 3.96 -3.03 -24.76
C PRO A 357 4.79 -4.32 -24.90
N ARG A 358 6.11 -4.18 -24.66
CA ARG A 358 7.03 -5.33 -24.69
C ARG A 358 7.10 -6.06 -23.34
N LEU A 359 6.50 -5.54 -22.28
CA LEU A 359 6.42 -6.17 -20.97
C LEU A 359 5.00 -6.58 -20.63
N THR A 360 4.85 -7.88 -20.39
CA THR A 360 3.60 -8.49 -19.90
C THR A 360 3.83 -9.15 -18.56
N ILE A 361 2.90 -8.95 -17.62
CA ILE A 361 2.89 -9.60 -16.30
C ILE A 361 1.69 -10.57 -16.26
N SER A 362 1.93 -11.81 -15.85
CA SER A 362 0.85 -12.76 -15.64
C SER A 362 -0.03 -12.34 -14.45
N LYS A 363 -1.33 -12.59 -14.54
CA LYS A 363 -2.25 -12.46 -13.41
C LYS A 363 -1.85 -13.32 -12.20
N SER A 364 -1.05 -14.37 -12.41
CA SER A 364 -0.46 -15.20 -11.35
C SER A 364 0.65 -14.50 -10.56
N CYS A 365 1.03 -13.25 -10.94
CA CYS A 365 2.04 -12.43 -10.27
C CYS A 365 1.41 -11.18 -9.60
N PRO A 366 0.52 -11.34 -8.60
CA PRO A 366 -0.23 -10.22 -8.00
C PRO A 366 0.67 -9.24 -7.25
N ASN A 367 1.77 -9.69 -6.65
CA ASN A 367 2.69 -8.81 -5.93
C ASN A 367 3.49 -7.93 -6.89
N THR A 368 4.00 -8.50 -7.98
CA THR A 368 4.64 -7.73 -9.06
C THR A 368 3.70 -6.68 -9.63
N ILE A 369 2.44 -7.03 -9.90
CA ILE A 369 1.41 -6.10 -10.39
C ILE A 369 1.17 -4.98 -9.37
N ARG A 370 1.05 -5.33 -8.08
CA ARG A 370 0.87 -4.35 -7.01
C ARG A 370 2.01 -3.34 -6.95
N GLU A 371 3.26 -3.81 -7.01
CA GLU A 371 4.43 -2.95 -6.95
C GLU A 371 4.52 -2.03 -8.17
N PHE A 372 4.20 -2.49 -9.39
CA PHE A 372 4.10 -1.62 -10.57
C PHE A 372 3.08 -0.49 -10.40
N ASN A 373 1.95 -0.77 -9.75
CA ASN A 373 0.90 0.21 -9.51
C ASN A 373 1.19 1.13 -8.31
N SER A 374 2.20 0.85 -7.48
CA SER A 374 2.39 1.53 -6.20
C SER A 374 3.78 2.10 -5.96
N TRP A 375 4.81 1.66 -6.69
CA TRP A 375 6.17 2.15 -6.45
C TRP A 375 6.36 3.59 -6.90
N GLN A 376 6.97 4.41 -6.02
CA GLN A 376 6.99 5.86 -6.14
C GLN A 376 8.40 6.41 -6.01
N TYR A 377 8.58 7.61 -6.59
CA TYR A 377 9.70 8.46 -6.21
C TYR A 377 9.56 8.90 -4.75
N ARG A 378 10.67 8.99 -4.03
CA ARG A 378 10.67 9.55 -2.68
C ARG A 378 10.40 11.06 -2.78
N ARG A 379 9.65 11.62 -1.81
CA ARG A 379 9.57 13.09 -1.67
C ARG A 379 10.98 13.62 -1.43
N VAL A 380 11.45 14.43 -2.35
CA VAL A 380 12.77 15.04 -2.34
C VAL A 380 12.75 16.20 -1.33
N THR A 381 13.76 16.27 -0.47
CA THR A 381 13.99 17.48 0.33
C THR A 381 14.74 18.51 -0.52
N THR A 382 14.67 19.81 -0.17
CA THR A 382 15.39 20.89 -0.87
C THR A 382 16.87 20.59 -1.09
N VAL A 383 17.52 19.89 -0.16
CA VAL A 383 18.92 19.47 -0.26
C VAL A 383 19.12 18.36 -1.30
N ASP A 384 18.11 17.50 -1.48
CA ASP A 384 18.17 16.42 -2.48
C ASP A 384 17.94 16.96 -3.90
N GLU A 385 17.12 18.03 -4.06
CA GLU A 385 16.90 18.74 -5.34
C GLU A 385 18.19 19.41 -5.82
N GLU A 386 18.94 20.08 -4.92
CA GLU A 386 20.23 20.71 -5.23
C GLU A 386 21.29 19.69 -5.69
N LEU A 387 21.18 18.42 -5.29
CA LEU A 387 22.10 17.35 -5.66
C LEU A 387 21.65 16.56 -6.90
N GLY A 388 20.52 16.88 -7.52
CA GLY A 388 20.02 16.25 -8.76
C GLY A 388 19.76 14.74 -8.64
N ARG A 389 19.51 14.23 -7.43
CA ARG A 389 19.34 12.80 -7.17
C ARG A 389 17.85 12.44 -7.13
N GLU A 390 17.35 11.77 -8.14
CA GLU A 390 16.08 11.06 -8.04
C GLU A 390 16.21 9.96 -6.99
N LYS A 391 15.38 10.03 -5.95
CA LYS A 391 15.36 9.01 -4.92
C LYS A 391 14.06 8.23 -4.98
N TYR A 392 14.18 6.93 -5.21
CA TYR A 392 13.07 5.99 -5.17
C TYR A 392 12.75 5.59 -3.73
N GLN A 393 11.48 5.29 -3.46
CA GLN A 393 11.12 4.65 -2.19
C GLN A 393 11.80 3.29 -2.09
N GLN A 394 12.32 2.98 -0.90
CA GLN A 394 13.05 1.73 -0.63
C GLN A 394 12.14 0.59 -0.14
N VAL A 395 10.84 0.77 -0.21
CA VAL A 395 9.83 -0.21 0.20
C VAL A 395 8.93 -0.57 -0.97
N ASN A 396 8.40 -1.80 -0.97
CA ASN A 396 7.50 -2.32 -2.00
C ASN A 396 8.10 -2.29 -3.41
N LYS A 397 9.35 -2.72 -3.55
CA LYS A 397 10.07 -2.78 -4.84
C LYS A 397 10.81 -4.10 -5.08
N GLU A 398 10.69 -5.04 -4.19
CA GLU A 398 11.48 -6.27 -4.16
C GLU A 398 11.23 -7.15 -5.40
N TYR A 399 9.97 -7.25 -5.84
CA TYR A 399 9.61 -7.94 -7.08
C TYR A 399 9.98 -7.13 -8.31
N LEU A 400 9.90 -5.80 -8.25
CA LEU A 400 10.35 -4.91 -9.33
C LEU A 400 11.86 -4.97 -9.54
N ASP A 401 12.65 -5.13 -8.49
CA ASP A 401 14.09 -5.34 -8.61
C ASP A 401 14.40 -6.63 -9.38
N ASN A 402 13.66 -7.71 -9.11
CA ASN A 402 13.80 -8.95 -9.89
C ASN A 402 13.42 -8.74 -11.36
N VAL A 403 12.31 -8.04 -11.64
CA VAL A 403 11.93 -7.69 -13.03
C VAL A 403 13.00 -6.84 -13.70
N ARG A 404 13.60 -5.91 -12.98
CA ARG A 404 14.72 -5.08 -13.46
C ARG A 404 15.91 -5.93 -13.87
N TYR A 405 16.31 -6.91 -13.07
CA TYR A 405 17.41 -7.83 -13.43
C TYR A 405 17.08 -8.65 -14.68
N ILE A 406 15.84 -9.14 -14.80
CA ILE A 406 15.39 -9.90 -15.96
C ILE A 406 15.39 -9.03 -17.23
N VAL A 407 14.90 -7.79 -17.16
CA VAL A 407 14.90 -6.85 -18.30
C VAL A 407 16.31 -6.51 -18.75
N MET A 408 17.22 -6.29 -17.79
CA MET A 408 18.62 -5.97 -18.09
C MET A 408 19.38 -7.14 -18.75
N ALA A 409 18.87 -8.36 -18.68
CA ALA A 409 19.43 -9.52 -19.37
C ALA A 409 19.06 -9.62 -20.86
N GLU A 410 18.29 -8.67 -21.43
CA GLU A 410 17.84 -8.68 -22.84
C GLU A 410 18.99 -8.95 -23.83
N SER A 411 20.11 -8.24 -23.71
CA SER A 411 21.25 -8.39 -24.62
C SER A 411 21.88 -9.77 -24.58
N MET A 412 21.90 -10.39 -23.41
CA MET A 412 22.44 -11.74 -23.23
C MET A 412 21.54 -12.79 -23.89
N VAL A 413 20.24 -12.62 -23.69
CA VAL A 413 19.23 -13.50 -24.32
C VAL A 413 19.28 -13.36 -25.84
N ALA A 414 19.38 -12.13 -26.36
CA ALA A 414 19.43 -11.87 -27.81
C ALA A 414 20.67 -12.45 -28.49
N THR A 415 21.81 -12.44 -27.80
CA THR A 415 23.08 -12.96 -28.35
C THR A 415 23.30 -14.46 -28.09
N GLY A 416 22.46 -15.05 -27.23
CA GLY A 416 22.68 -16.43 -26.76
C GLY A 416 23.94 -16.60 -25.92
N ASN A 417 24.64 -15.53 -25.60
CA ASN A 417 25.95 -15.54 -24.95
C ASN A 417 25.88 -15.16 -23.48
N LYS A 418 25.97 -16.16 -22.61
CA LYS A 418 26.01 -16.00 -21.15
C LYS A 418 27.32 -15.31 -20.67
N LEU A 419 28.35 -15.29 -21.52
CA LEU A 419 29.69 -14.80 -21.19
C LEU A 419 29.87 -13.28 -21.39
N ASN A 420 28.91 -12.58 -22.01
CA ASN A 420 28.95 -11.13 -22.15
C ASN A 420 28.61 -10.36 -20.86
N TYR A 421 28.38 -11.07 -19.76
CA TYR A 421 28.47 -10.49 -18.44
C TYR A 421 29.95 -10.26 -18.14
N LYS A 422 30.45 -9.03 -18.38
CA LYS A 422 31.79 -8.61 -17.95
C LYS A 422 31.91 -8.86 -16.45
N GLY A 423 32.57 -9.96 -16.05
CA GLY A 423 32.75 -10.33 -14.65
C GLY A 423 32.60 -11.82 -14.30
N VAL A 424 32.14 -12.66 -15.21
CA VAL A 424 32.23 -14.11 -14.99
C VAL A 424 33.67 -14.55 -15.33
N GLN A 425 34.57 -14.52 -14.34
CA GLN A 425 35.70 -15.42 -14.39
C GLN A 425 35.13 -16.85 -14.32
N ALA A 426 35.25 -17.57 -15.40
CA ALA A 426 35.06 -19.00 -15.40
C ALA A 426 36.10 -19.60 -14.43
N TYR A 427 35.68 -19.91 -13.23
CA TYR A 427 36.39 -20.87 -12.42
C TYR A 427 36.11 -22.22 -13.08
N GLY A 428 37.14 -22.58 -13.89
CA GLY A 428 37.19 -23.87 -14.54
C GLY A 428 37.33 -25.01 -13.54
N ASN A 429 36.73 -26.12 -13.92
CA ASN A 429 36.86 -27.53 -13.49
C ASN A 429 36.59 -27.84 -12.05
#